data_1526f348fa55cd467c8d37a3ea9c3401
#
_entry.id   1526f348fa55cd467c8d37a3ea9c3401
#
_cell.length_a   1.000
_cell.length_b   1.000
_cell.length_c   1.000
_cell.angle_alpha   90.00
_cell.angle_beta   90.00
_cell.angle_gamma   90.00
#
_symmetry.space_group_name_H-M   'P 1'
#
loop_
_entity.id
_entity.type
_entity.pdbx_description
1 polymer ?
#
loop_
_entity_poly.entity_id
_entity_poly.type
_entity_poly.pdbx_seq_one_letter_code
_entity_poly.pdbx_strand_id
1 'polypeptide(L)'
;MRFLRSLGLLLWSMPWLCAAQQPAADAAQQGPAGDRTLTEEQRQSLIDRLTALLDEEGRRIGDFTAGGAGFRLADTDFGTLNFSIWAYARYLNQKNLDETYTDSFGRTKTLDLRNDLQLNKVNLYFKGWIYDPKFSYMFFVWTQNAQMGDGSQVVLGGGLDYSFKPQLNVGAGVTQNPGTRSLRGTFPFWHRVDTRLIADEYHRPSYTTGFYVYGNLESNLQYKVVLGNNLSQLGVNAVQLDAEFNTFSASLNWSPQGDYGARGGWGDFEEHEELVTNFGLGLTQSREDRQSQPGESTIENSQIRLSDGTRLFEDNAFNTGGRVNKATYKMLSLDAGVKRHGFDVSGAYYVRVVDDFETEGFIPVDQLHDWGWQIQVSKMVVPKKLQVYLGYSKIFGEYGDPHDQVAGINWYPFEERLLRLNTELMYLKNSPVGYPSVPMLVGGNGTVFMTSLEMVF
;
A
#
# COMPACT_ATOMS: atom_id res chain seq x y z
N MET A 1 -21.12 -13.49 22.67
CA MET A 1 -21.25 -13.23 24.12
C MET A 1 -20.28 -14.05 25.00
N ARG A 2 -19.10 -14.42 24.50
CA ARG A 2 -18.05 -15.14 25.26
C ARG A 2 -16.64 -14.50 25.15
N PHE A 3 -16.52 -13.32 24.57
CA PHE A 3 -15.22 -12.66 24.30
C PHE A 3 -14.83 -11.57 25.32
N LEU A 4 -15.70 -11.24 26.26
CA LEU A 4 -15.46 -10.18 27.26
C LEU A 4 -14.77 -10.63 28.56
N ARG A 5 -14.31 -11.88 28.65
CA ARG A 5 -13.66 -12.39 29.88
C ARG A 5 -12.14 -12.48 29.83
N SER A 6 -11.50 -12.23 28.68
CA SER A 6 -10.03 -12.39 28.54
C SER A 6 -9.25 -11.08 28.46
N LEU A 7 -9.90 -9.92 28.40
CA LEU A 7 -9.22 -8.59 28.35
C LEU A 7 -9.01 -7.93 29.72
N GLY A 8 -9.42 -8.58 30.80
CA GLY A 8 -9.32 -8.03 32.15
C GLY A 8 -7.96 -8.14 32.84
N LEU A 9 -6.96 -8.72 32.22
CA LEU A 9 -5.68 -9.07 32.89
C LEU A 9 -4.44 -8.34 32.37
N LEU A 10 -4.57 -7.39 31.45
CA LEU A 10 -3.43 -6.64 30.90
C LEU A 10 -3.41 -5.13 31.21
N LEU A 11 -4.31 -4.64 32.07
CA LEU A 11 -4.40 -3.22 32.44
C LEU A 11 -3.88 -2.89 33.85
N TRP A 12 -3.03 -3.74 34.44
CA TRP A 12 -2.56 -3.56 35.82
C TRP A 12 -1.11 -3.09 35.98
N SER A 13 -0.53 -2.43 34.98
CA SER A 13 0.85 -1.91 35.14
C SER A 13 1.09 -0.52 34.53
N MET A 14 0.17 0.43 34.69
CA MET A 14 0.49 1.85 34.51
C MET A 14 -0.22 2.73 35.56
N PRO A 15 0.45 3.05 36.69
CA PRO A 15 -0.01 4.06 37.61
C PRO A 15 0.60 5.41 37.23
N TRP A 16 -0.05 6.23 36.43
CA TRP A 16 0.25 7.67 36.30
C TRP A 16 -0.65 8.26 35.22
N LEU A 17 -1.89 8.58 35.63
CA LEU A 17 -2.71 9.64 35.03
C LEU A 17 -4.16 9.52 35.52
N CYS A 18 -4.41 9.88 36.78
CA CYS A 18 -5.71 10.30 37.28
C CYS A 18 -5.51 11.03 38.60
N ALA A 19 -5.27 12.31 38.52
CA ALA A 19 -5.41 13.22 39.64
C ALA A 19 -6.30 14.37 39.18
N ALA A 20 -7.64 14.24 39.39
CA ALA A 20 -8.52 15.38 39.53
C ALA A 20 -9.85 14.92 40.15
N GLN A 21 -9.97 15.31 41.42
CA GLN A 21 -11.19 15.64 42.18
C GLN A 21 -12.16 14.51 42.56
N GLN A 22 -11.96 14.07 43.81
CA GLN A 22 -13.05 13.57 44.66
C GLN A 22 -13.80 14.73 45.31
N PRO A 23 -15.09 14.64 45.53
CA PRO A 23 -15.72 15.12 46.74
C PRO A 23 -16.10 13.99 47.70
N ALA A 24 -16.03 14.36 48.97
CA ALA A 24 -15.98 13.60 50.18
C ALA A 24 -17.05 12.52 50.42
N ALA A 25 -16.61 11.61 51.23
CA ALA A 25 -17.29 10.47 51.80
C ALA A 25 -18.54 10.84 52.63
N ASP A 26 -19.47 9.91 52.64
CA ASP A 26 -20.11 9.54 53.91
C ASP A 26 -20.34 8.02 54.01
N ALA A 27 -20.26 7.55 55.23
CA ALA A 27 -19.89 6.23 55.64
C ALA A 27 -20.98 5.16 55.57
N ALA A 28 -20.49 3.97 55.31
CA ALA A 28 -20.83 2.67 55.91
C ALA A 28 -22.28 2.18 55.97
N GLN A 29 -22.51 1.05 55.28
CA GLN A 29 -22.94 -0.19 55.98
C GLN A 29 -22.86 -1.36 54.99
N GLN A 30 -22.04 -2.34 55.33
CA GLN A 30 -21.93 -3.63 54.65
C GLN A 30 -23.13 -4.50 54.97
N GLY A 31 -23.87 -4.89 53.90
CA GLY A 31 -24.83 -6.00 53.93
C GLY A 31 -24.42 -7.03 52.84
N PRO A 32 -24.83 -8.29 52.93
CA PRO A 32 -24.28 -9.40 52.15
C PRO A 32 -24.58 -9.27 50.64
N ALA A 33 -23.66 -9.78 49.83
CA ALA A 33 -23.72 -9.79 48.37
C ALA A 33 -24.99 -10.51 47.87
N GLY A 34 -26.07 -9.76 47.67
CA GLY A 34 -27.24 -10.19 46.94
C GLY A 34 -27.01 -10.00 45.44
N ASP A 35 -27.45 -10.95 44.70
CA ASP A 35 -27.52 -10.97 43.23
C ASP A 35 -28.17 -9.65 42.72
N ARG A 36 -27.32 -8.69 42.25
CA ARG A 36 -27.81 -7.40 41.75
C ARG A 36 -28.21 -7.59 40.27
N THR A 37 -29.28 -8.31 40.06
CA THR A 37 -29.99 -8.21 38.76
C THR A 37 -30.60 -6.80 38.71
N LEU A 38 -30.14 -6.00 37.73
CA LEU A 38 -30.73 -4.69 37.46
C LEU A 38 -32.22 -4.85 37.23
N THR A 39 -33.03 -3.98 37.87
CA THR A 39 -34.46 -3.94 37.53
C THR A 39 -34.67 -3.52 36.09
N GLU A 40 -35.84 -3.85 35.51
CA GLU A 40 -36.15 -3.51 34.13
C GLU A 40 -36.05 -1.99 33.88
N GLU A 41 -36.46 -1.16 34.82
CA GLU A 41 -36.29 0.29 34.77
C GLU A 41 -34.82 0.72 34.78
N GLN A 42 -33.97 0.05 35.55
CA GLN A 42 -32.53 0.34 35.57
C GLN A 42 -31.86 -0.11 34.26
N ARG A 43 -32.31 -1.22 33.69
CA ARG A 43 -31.87 -1.67 32.38
C ARG A 43 -32.26 -0.68 31.29
N GLN A 44 -33.53 -0.25 31.28
CA GLN A 44 -34.02 0.70 30.30
C GLN A 44 -33.30 2.04 30.40
N SER A 45 -33.14 2.58 31.64
CA SER A 45 -32.38 3.80 31.87
C SER A 45 -30.92 3.67 31.42
N LEU A 46 -30.30 2.51 31.60
CA LEU A 46 -28.94 2.26 31.10
C LEU A 46 -28.89 2.20 29.57
N ILE A 47 -29.87 1.54 28.94
CA ILE A 47 -30.02 1.50 27.48
C ILE A 47 -30.22 2.92 26.94
N ASP A 48 -31.11 3.71 27.51
CA ASP A 48 -31.37 5.09 27.10
C ASP A 48 -30.11 5.96 27.21
N ARG A 49 -29.36 5.83 28.30
CA ARG A 49 -28.09 6.54 28.50
C ARG A 49 -27.01 6.09 27.52
N LEU A 50 -26.91 4.78 27.24
CA LEU A 50 -25.97 4.24 26.21
C LEU A 50 -26.37 4.70 24.83
N THR A 51 -27.67 4.73 24.52
CA THR A 51 -28.18 5.21 23.22
C THR A 51 -27.89 6.70 23.02
N ALA A 52 -28.01 7.50 24.09
CA ALA A 52 -27.66 8.93 24.03
C ALA A 52 -26.16 9.21 23.86
N LEU A 53 -25.29 8.21 24.05
CA LEU A 53 -23.85 8.32 23.78
C LEU A 53 -23.47 7.96 22.32
N LEU A 54 -24.44 7.52 21.53
CA LEU A 54 -24.23 7.29 20.10
C LEU A 54 -24.29 8.65 19.37
N ASP A 55 -23.42 8.80 18.36
CA ASP A 55 -23.52 9.94 17.45
C ASP A 55 -24.78 9.82 16.57
N GLU A 56 -25.08 10.83 15.75
CA GLU A 56 -26.25 10.85 14.85
C GLU A 56 -26.25 9.67 13.87
N GLU A 57 -25.10 9.05 13.62
CA GLU A 57 -24.93 7.86 12.76
C GLU A 57 -24.89 6.55 13.58
N GLY A 58 -25.07 6.62 14.90
CA GLY A 58 -25.04 5.47 15.82
C GLY A 58 -23.62 4.98 16.18
N ARG A 59 -22.59 5.79 15.94
CA ARG A 59 -21.18 5.47 16.25
C ARG A 59 -20.74 6.13 17.56
N ARG A 60 -19.84 5.49 18.28
CA ARG A 60 -19.28 5.95 19.55
C ARG A 60 -17.76 6.12 19.46
N ILE A 61 -17.19 6.91 20.37
CA ILE A 61 -15.73 6.93 20.58
C ILE A 61 -15.29 5.51 20.96
N GLY A 62 -14.24 5.01 20.29
CA GLY A 62 -13.76 3.64 20.40
C GLY A 62 -14.43 2.65 19.44
N ASP A 63 -15.50 3.03 18.73
CA ASP A 63 -16.08 2.19 17.68
C ASP A 63 -15.07 1.93 16.58
N PHE A 64 -15.14 0.73 16.04
CA PHE A 64 -14.19 0.23 15.04
C PHE A 64 -14.87 0.02 13.68
N THR A 65 -14.21 0.44 12.60
CA THR A 65 -14.64 0.23 11.22
C THR A 65 -13.63 -0.61 10.48
N ALA A 66 -13.95 -1.88 10.26
CA ALA A 66 -13.08 -2.84 9.57
C ALA A 66 -12.71 -2.36 8.15
N GLY A 67 -11.40 -2.40 7.82
CA GLY A 67 -10.89 -2.02 6.50
C GLY A 67 -11.12 -0.57 6.08
N GLY A 68 -11.62 0.26 7.01
CA GLY A 68 -12.00 1.65 6.78
C GLY A 68 -11.18 2.65 7.58
N ALA A 69 -11.87 3.40 8.45
CA ALA A 69 -11.25 4.45 9.25
C ALA A 69 -10.46 3.93 10.47
N GLY A 70 -10.65 2.67 10.88
CA GLY A 70 -10.10 2.11 12.10
C GLY A 70 -10.90 2.51 13.33
N PHE A 71 -10.23 2.83 14.45
CA PHE A 71 -10.87 3.27 15.68
C PHE A 71 -11.15 4.77 15.65
N ARG A 72 -12.33 5.16 16.10
CA ARG A 72 -12.66 6.56 16.35
C ARG A 72 -12.08 6.99 17.70
N LEU A 73 -11.09 7.88 17.67
CA LEU A 73 -10.44 8.40 18.89
C LEU A 73 -11.07 9.69 19.42
N ALA A 74 -11.57 10.54 18.52
CA ALA A 74 -12.26 11.76 18.89
C ALA A 74 -13.38 12.08 17.88
N ASP A 75 -14.47 12.62 18.38
CA ASP A 75 -15.59 13.13 17.62
C ASP A 75 -16.15 14.36 18.34
N THR A 76 -16.06 15.52 17.71
CA THR A 76 -16.40 16.82 18.27
C THR A 76 -17.02 17.70 17.20
N ASP A 77 -17.68 18.79 17.61
CA ASP A 77 -18.20 19.79 16.67
C ASP A 77 -17.11 20.45 15.80
N PHE A 78 -15.84 20.33 16.20
CA PHE A 78 -14.69 20.92 15.48
C PHE A 78 -13.95 19.94 14.59
N GLY A 79 -14.24 18.64 14.70
CA GLY A 79 -13.56 17.64 13.89
C GLY A 79 -13.57 16.25 14.47
N THR A 80 -13.11 15.30 13.65
CA THR A 80 -12.95 13.90 14.02
C THR A 80 -11.51 13.46 13.91
N LEU A 81 -11.13 12.47 14.73
CA LEU A 81 -9.85 11.77 14.63
C LEU A 81 -10.11 10.27 14.67
N ASN A 82 -9.74 9.59 13.59
CA ASN A 82 -9.75 8.14 13.51
C ASN A 82 -8.30 7.63 13.37
N PHE A 83 -8.03 6.48 13.96
CA PHE A 83 -6.74 5.84 13.99
C PHE A 83 -6.84 4.43 13.44
N SER A 84 -5.93 4.08 12.54
CA SER A 84 -5.82 2.72 12.00
C SER A 84 -4.37 2.28 11.90
N ILE A 85 -4.14 0.97 11.97
CA ILE A 85 -2.83 0.35 11.83
C ILE A 85 -2.88 -0.67 10.69
N TRP A 86 -1.82 -0.70 9.92
CA TRP A 86 -1.49 -1.81 9.06
C TRP A 86 -0.08 -2.30 9.39
N ALA A 87 0.05 -3.59 9.64
CA ALA A 87 1.34 -4.19 10.00
C ALA A 87 1.43 -5.62 9.49
N TYR A 88 2.66 -6.09 9.25
CA TYR A 88 2.90 -7.50 8.98
C TYR A 88 4.26 -7.99 9.43
N ALA A 89 4.29 -9.26 9.85
CA ALA A 89 5.49 -10.04 10.01
C ALA A 89 5.65 -11.00 8.84
N ARG A 90 6.88 -11.18 8.35
CA ARG A 90 7.17 -12.03 7.19
C ARG A 90 8.35 -12.94 7.47
N TYR A 91 8.18 -14.25 7.27
CA TYR A 91 9.28 -15.17 7.03
C TYR A 91 9.62 -15.16 5.54
N LEU A 92 10.88 -14.94 5.21
CA LEU A 92 11.40 -14.86 3.85
C LEU A 92 12.54 -15.88 3.68
N ASN A 93 12.48 -16.70 2.64
CA ASN A 93 13.54 -17.61 2.25
C ASN A 93 13.87 -17.44 0.77
N GLN A 94 15.08 -16.94 0.49
CA GLN A 94 15.65 -16.69 -0.83
C GLN A 94 16.77 -17.67 -1.20
N LYS A 95 17.05 -18.69 -0.36
CA LYS A 95 18.21 -19.59 -0.53
C LYS A 95 18.18 -20.47 -1.79
N ASN A 96 17.06 -20.47 -2.52
CA ASN A 96 16.93 -21.14 -3.82
C ASN A 96 17.07 -20.20 -5.02
N LEU A 97 17.53 -18.97 -4.81
CA LEU A 97 17.99 -18.08 -5.88
C LEU A 97 19.47 -18.37 -6.19
N ASP A 98 19.87 -18.05 -7.41
CA ASP A 98 21.29 -18.06 -7.79
C ASP A 98 22.07 -17.06 -6.89
N GLU A 99 23.28 -17.41 -6.47
CA GLU A 99 24.10 -16.55 -5.60
C GLU A 99 24.72 -15.36 -6.34
N THR A 100 24.74 -15.41 -7.67
CA THR A 100 25.31 -14.35 -8.52
C THR A 100 24.44 -14.14 -9.75
N TYR A 101 24.48 -12.95 -10.31
CA TYR A 101 23.94 -12.67 -11.64
C TYR A 101 24.93 -11.85 -12.47
N THR A 102 24.80 -11.95 -13.79
CA THR A 102 25.59 -11.16 -14.73
C THR A 102 24.63 -10.26 -15.50
N ASP A 103 24.86 -8.94 -15.45
CA ASP A 103 24.05 -7.98 -16.18
C ASP A 103 24.34 -8.02 -17.70
N SER A 104 23.59 -7.25 -18.48
CA SER A 104 23.70 -7.20 -19.95
C SER A 104 25.05 -6.66 -20.44
N PHE A 105 25.85 -6.08 -19.56
CA PHE A 105 27.17 -5.53 -19.85
C PHE A 105 28.32 -6.43 -19.38
N GLY A 106 28.01 -7.67 -18.94
CA GLY A 106 28.99 -8.65 -18.50
C GLY A 106 29.53 -8.45 -17.09
N ARG A 107 28.94 -7.58 -16.28
CA ARG A 107 29.34 -7.34 -14.88
C ARG A 107 28.66 -8.37 -13.98
N THR A 108 29.44 -9.20 -13.30
CA THR A 108 28.93 -10.18 -12.33
C THR A 108 28.84 -9.58 -10.94
N LYS A 109 27.68 -9.73 -10.31
CA LYS A 109 27.37 -9.24 -8.96
C LYS A 109 26.91 -10.39 -8.07
N THR A 110 27.28 -10.36 -6.80
CA THR A 110 26.83 -11.32 -5.78
C THR A 110 25.51 -10.85 -5.17
N LEU A 111 24.61 -11.78 -4.88
CA LEU A 111 23.33 -11.53 -4.23
C LEU A 111 23.39 -11.90 -2.74
N ASP A 112 22.94 -10.99 -1.89
CA ASP A 112 22.79 -11.22 -0.45
C ASP A 112 21.46 -11.93 -0.18
N LEU A 113 21.51 -13.27 -0.19
CA LEU A 113 20.34 -14.12 -0.04
C LEU A 113 19.90 -14.22 1.42
N ARG A 114 18.65 -13.91 1.66
CA ARG A 114 18.04 -13.87 3.00
C ARG A 114 17.31 -15.17 3.34
N ASN A 115 17.31 -15.48 4.63
CA ASN A 115 16.50 -16.53 5.22
C ASN A 115 16.23 -16.12 6.68
N ASP A 116 15.19 -15.31 6.88
CA ASP A 116 14.93 -14.66 8.15
C ASP A 116 13.43 -14.40 8.41
N LEU A 117 13.10 -14.10 9.67
CA LEU A 117 11.80 -13.60 10.10
C LEU A 117 11.91 -12.09 10.35
N GLN A 118 11.00 -11.33 9.79
CA GLN A 118 10.98 -9.88 9.83
C GLN A 118 9.65 -9.37 10.38
N LEU A 119 9.67 -8.41 11.32
CA LEU A 119 8.57 -7.46 11.48
C LEU A 119 8.81 -6.34 10.47
N ASN A 120 8.34 -6.53 9.25
CA ASN A 120 8.80 -5.72 8.11
C ASN A 120 8.26 -4.30 8.15
N LYS A 121 6.95 -4.13 8.34
CA LYS A 121 6.32 -2.81 8.35
C LYS A 121 5.29 -2.68 9.46
N VAL A 122 5.21 -1.48 10.03
CA VAL A 122 4.13 -1.02 10.91
C VAL A 122 3.76 0.38 10.45
N ASN A 123 2.58 0.54 9.89
CA ASN A 123 2.09 1.84 9.40
C ASN A 123 0.93 2.31 10.26
N LEU A 124 1.00 3.55 10.70
CA LEU A 124 0.00 4.22 11.52
C LEU A 124 -0.69 5.28 10.66
N TYR A 125 -2.01 5.33 10.70
CA TYR A 125 -2.81 6.29 9.93
C TYR A 125 -3.73 7.06 10.86
N PHE A 126 -3.74 8.38 10.68
CA PHE A 126 -4.61 9.33 11.37
C PHE A 126 -5.45 10.03 10.31
N LYS A 127 -6.78 9.93 10.41
CA LYS A 127 -7.73 10.45 9.41
C LYS A 127 -8.88 11.17 10.11
N GLY A 128 -9.37 12.20 9.47
CA GLY A 128 -10.52 12.91 9.96
C GLY A 128 -10.85 14.13 9.12
N TRP A 129 -11.64 15.00 9.71
CA TRP A 129 -11.94 16.33 9.19
C TRP A 129 -11.77 17.37 10.30
N ILE A 130 -11.62 18.64 9.94
CA ILE A 130 -11.47 19.75 10.87
C ILE A 130 -12.25 20.97 10.38
N TYR A 131 -13.01 21.62 11.29
CA TYR A 131 -13.91 22.77 11.12
C TYR A 131 -15.11 22.52 10.20
N ASP A 132 -14.94 21.90 9.05
CA ASP A 132 -15.97 21.55 8.08
C ASP A 132 -15.70 20.13 7.59
N PRO A 133 -16.69 19.22 7.57
CA PRO A 133 -16.53 17.86 7.02
C PRO A 133 -15.98 17.82 5.59
N LYS A 134 -16.10 18.91 4.83
CA LYS A 134 -15.48 19.05 3.50
C LYS A 134 -13.96 19.20 3.56
N PHE A 135 -13.41 19.62 4.71
CA PHE A 135 -11.98 19.80 4.89
C PHE A 135 -11.41 18.60 5.66
N SER A 136 -10.99 17.59 4.93
CA SER A 136 -10.48 16.35 5.46
C SER A 136 -8.96 16.29 5.45
N TYR A 137 -8.41 15.44 6.31
CA TYR A 137 -6.98 15.19 6.39
C TYR A 137 -6.68 13.71 6.54
N MET A 138 -5.48 13.33 6.09
CA MET A 138 -4.87 12.04 6.40
C MET A 138 -3.38 12.25 6.64
N PHE A 139 -2.90 11.84 7.81
CA PHE A 139 -1.47 11.75 8.12
C PHE A 139 -1.10 10.30 8.39
N PHE A 140 0.10 9.93 7.98
CA PHE A 140 0.58 8.58 8.25
C PHE A 140 2.05 8.59 8.65
N VAL A 141 2.38 7.61 9.50
CA VAL A 141 3.75 7.22 9.81
C VAL A 141 3.97 5.87 9.16
N TRP A 142 4.85 5.81 8.21
CA TRP A 142 5.21 4.60 7.50
C TRP A 142 6.59 4.14 7.95
N THR A 143 6.68 2.91 8.47
CA THR A 143 7.94 2.37 8.95
C THR A 143 8.34 1.16 8.14
N GLN A 144 9.63 0.93 8.05
CA GLN A 144 10.20 -0.32 7.56
C GLN A 144 11.34 -0.76 8.46
N ASN A 145 11.33 -2.03 8.81
CA ASN A 145 12.43 -2.70 9.49
C ASN A 145 12.82 -3.94 8.66
N ALA A 146 13.77 -3.77 7.76
CA ALA A 146 14.19 -4.84 6.87
C ALA A 146 15.18 -5.81 7.51
N GLN A 147 15.91 -5.36 8.55
CA GLN A 147 16.90 -6.16 9.27
C GLN A 147 16.82 -5.89 10.76
N MET A 148 16.84 -6.93 11.58
CA MET A 148 16.95 -6.79 13.03
C MET A 148 18.33 -6.23 13.38
N GLY A 149 18.35 -5.11 14.13
CA GLY A 149 19.57 -4.43 14.54
C GLY A 149 19.95 -3.21 13.71
N ASP A 150 19.39 -3.03 12.51
CA ASP A 150 19.49 -1.79 11.77
C ASP A 150 18.42 -0.79 12.23
N GLY A 151 18.70 0.50 12.06
CA GLY A 151 17.71 1.54 12.34
C GLY A 151 16.48 1.38 11.43
N SER A 152 15.29 1.44 12.00
CA SER A 152 14.06 1.48 11.20
C SER A 152 14.01 2.76 10.37
N GLN A 153 13.69 2.64 9.09
CA GLN A 153 13.39 3.81 8.27
C GLN A 153 11.97 4.26 8.56
N VAL A 154 11.77 5.56 8.71
CA VAL A 154 10.48 6.18 9.01
C VAL A 154 10.18 7.25 7.98
N VAL A 155 9.00 7.17 7.38
CA VAL A 155 8.47 8.19 6.47
C VAL A 155 7.24 8.81 7.11
N LEU A 156 7.22 10.14 7.17
CA LEU A 156 6.04 10.91 7.52
C LEU A 156 5.40 11.39 6.22
N GLY A 157 4.10 11.20 6.09
CA GLY A 157 3.36 11.67 4.95
C GLY A 157 1.93 12.04 5.30
N GLY A 158 1.22 12.56 4.32
CA GLY A 158 -0.17 12.93 4.49
C GLY A 158 -0.57 14.07 3.59
N GLY A 159 -1.84 14.41 3.61
CA GLY A 159 -2.42 15.46 2.80
C GLY A 159 -3.62 16.09 3.46
N LEU A 160 -3.95 17.27 2.95
CA LEU A 160 -5.15 18.02 3.27
C LEU A 160 -6.00 18.07 1.99
N ASP A 161 -7.28 17.78 2.14
CA ASP A 161 -8.23 17.70 1.04
C ASP A 161 -9.43 18.61 1.31
N TYR A 162 -9.92 19.25 0.26
CA TYR A 162 -11.19 19.97 0.29
C TYR A 162 -12.16 19.42 -0.75
N SER A 163 -13.34 19.00 -0.28
CA SER A 163 -14.41 18.45 -1.12
C SER A 163 -15.41 19.53 -1.52
N PHE A 164 -15.36 20.00 -2.76
CA PHE A 164 -16.38 20.90 -3.29
C PHE A 164 -17.69 20.17 -3.58
N LYS A 165 -17.56 18.97 -4.16
CA LYS A 165 -18.64 18.05 -4.51
C LYS A 165 -18.03 16.67 -4.80
N PRO A 166 -18.81 15.57 -4.83
CA PRO A 166 -18.30 14.23 -5.10
C PRO A 166 -17.45 14.12 -6.38
N GLN A 167 -17.74 14.95 -7.37
CA GLN A 167 -17.02 14.99 -8.65
C GLN A 167 -15.75 15.84 -8.60
N LEU A 168 -15.52 16.64 -7.56
CA LEU A 168 -14.41 17.59 -7.49
C LEU A 168 -13.89 17.72 -6.06
N ASN A 169 -12.76 17.10 -5.81
CA ASN A 169 -11.97 17.22 -4.60
C ASN A 169 -10.58 17.71 -4.98
N VAL A 170 -10.02 18.59 -4.18
CA VAL A 170 -8.69 19.16 -4.38
C VAL A 170 -7.87 18.93 -3.13
N GLY A 171 -6.64 18.48 -3.28
CA GLY A 171 -5.77 18.24 -2.15
C GLY A 171 -4.33 18.65 -2.42
N ALA A 172 -3.57 18.74 -1.32
CA ALA A 172 -2.14 19.00 -1.35
C ALA A 172 -1.43 18.18 -0.26
N GLY A 173 -0.23 17.70 -0.55
CA GLY A 173 0.57 16.89 0.36
C GLY A 173 1.21 15.69 -0.33
N VAL A 174 1.59 14.69 0.46
CA VAL A 174 2.17 13.44 -0.06
C VAL A 174 1.05 12.54 -0.58
N THR A 175 1.12 12.19 -1.85
CA THR A 175 0.12 11.38 -2.53
C THR A 175 0.74 10.35 -3.47
N GLN A 176 -0.01 9.32 -3.84
CA GLN A 176 0.40 8.36 -4.87
C GLN A 176 0.24 8.96 -6.26
N ASN A 177 1.26 8.78 -7.11
CA ASN A 177 1.13 8.94 -8.55
C ASN A 177 0.26 7.79 -9.11
N PRO A 178 -0.96 8.02 -9.61
CA PRO A 178 -1.93 6.96 -9.90
C PRO A 178 -1.66 6.21 -11.21
N GLY A 179 -0.41 6.09 -11.64
CA GLY A 179 -0.02 5.55 -12.93
C GLY A 179 -0.37 4.07 -13.12
N THR A 180 -0.36 3.25 -12.07
CA THR A 180 -0.76 1.83 -12.15
C THR A 180 -1.90 1.52 -11.20
N ARG A 181 -2.61 0.39 -11.41
CA ARG A 181 -3.72 -0.04 -10.55
C ARG A 181 -3.30 -0.16 -9.09
N SER A 182 -2.11 -0.66 -8.82
CA SER A 182 -1.59 -0.82 -7.45
C SER A 182 -1.41 0.51 -6.70
N LEU A 183 -1.36 1.63 -7.41
CA LEU A 183 -1.23 2.99 -6.85
C LEU A 183 -2.53 3.81 -6.89
N ARG A 184 -3.66 3.20 -7.24
CA ARG A 184 -4.98 3.86 -7.27
C ARG A 184 -5.80 3.60 -6.00
N GLY A 185 -5.14 3.47 -4.84
CA GLY A 185 -5.80 3.30 -3.55
C GLY A 185 -6.25 1.87 -3.23
N THR A 186 -5.87 0.88 -4.03
CA THR A 186 -6.26 -0.53 -3.84
C THR A 186 -5.60 -1.20 -2.64
N PHE A 187 -4.48 -0.65 -2.16
CA PHE A 187 -3.77 -1.16 -0.98
C PHE A 187 -4.62 -1.04 0.31
N PRO A 188 -4.62 -2.03 1.19
CA PRO A 188 -3.86 -3.29 1.21
C PRO A 188 -4.60 -4.49 0.58
N PHE A 189 -5.67 -4.27 -0.17
CA PHE A 189 -6.51 -5.34 -0.73
C PHE A 189 -5.90 -5.96 -1.99
N TRP A 190 -4.67 -6.44 -1.86
CA TRP A 190 -3.94 -7.21 -2.88
C TRP A 190 -3.96 -8.70 -2.56
N HIS A 191 -3.70 -9.56 -3.56
CA HIS A 191 -3.53 -11.00 -3.29
C HIS A 191 -2.33 -11.25 -2.38
N ARG A 192 -1.25 -10.54 -2.61
CA ARG A 192 0.03 -10.66 -1.92
C ARG A 192 0.14 -9.60 -0.82
N VAL A 193 0.84 -9.93 0.26
CA VAL A 193 1.11 -8.95 1.32
C VAL A 193 2.24 -8.02 0.86
N ASP A 194 1.92 -6.75 0.68
CA ASP A 194 2.86 -5.67 0.34
C ASP A 194 3.81 -5.96 -0.84
N THR A 195 3.37 -6.78 -1.77
CA THR A 195 4.20 -7.21 -2.88
C THR A 195 3.42 -7.19 -4.19
N ARG A 196 4.02 -6.67 -5.24
CA ARG A 196 3.51 -6.65 -6.62
C ARG A 196 4.21 -7.71 -7.46
N LEU A 197 3.68 -8.01 -8.64
CA LEU A 197 4.43 -8.73 -9.67
C LEU A 197 5.50 -7.81 -10.27
N ILE A 198 6.57 -8.40 -10.84
CA ILE A 198 7.73 -7.60 -11.28
C ILE A 198 7.38 -6.61 -12.39
N ALA A 199 6.40 -6.89 -13.25
CA ALA A 199 6.02 -5.94 -14.31
C ALA A 199 5.37 -4.67 -13.74
N ASP A 200 4.50 -4.79 -12.73
CA ASP A 200 3.94 -3.62 -12.02
C ASP A 200 5.05 -2.86 -11.29
N GLU A 201 5.89 -3.59 -10.53
CA GLU A 201 6.98 -3.00 -9.74
C GLU A 201 8.01 -2.25 -10.59
N TYR A 202 8.29 -2.73 -11.81
CA TYR A 202 9.24 -2.14 -12.75
C TYR A 202 8.72 -0.88 -13.44
N HIS A 203 7.42 -0.88 -13.80
CA HIS A 203 6.81 0.21 -14.57
C HIS A 203 6.16 1.28 -13.70
N ARG A 204 5.90 1.00 -12.42
CA ARG A 204 5.15 1.93 -11.58
C ARG A 204 5.94 3.19 -11.21
N PRO A 205 5.27 4.34 -11.12
CA PRO A 205 5.75 5.46 -10.32
C PRO A 205 5.60 5.14 -8.82
N SER A 206 5.86 6.14 -7.95
CA SER A 206 5.69 5.99 -6.51
C SER A 206 4.90 7.16 -5.92
N TYR A 207 5.22 7.52 -4.68
CA TYR A 207 4.64 8.66 -3.97
C TYR A 207 5.39 9.94 -4.30
N THR A 208 4.65 11.02 -4.38
CA THR A 208 5.16 12.38 -4.61
C THR A 208 4.51 13.37 -3.65
N THR A 209 5.15 14.51 -3.41
CA THR A 209 4.50 15.66 -2.78
C THR A 209 4.01 16.61 -3.87
N GLY A 210 2.77 17.03 -3.79
CA GLY A 210 2.22 17.91 -4.81
C GLY A 210 0.78 18.28 -4.57
N PHE A 211 0.18 18.84 -5.62
CA PHE A 211 -1.25 19.10 -5.70
C PHE A 211 -1.96 18.01 -6.47
N TYR A 212 -3.18 17.71 -6.08
CA TYR A 212 -3.97 16.72 -6.77
C TYR A 212 -5.46 17.07 -6.79
N VAL A 213 -6.11 16.61 -7.85
CA VAL A 213 -7.55 16.73 -8.05
C VAL A 213 -8.10 15.36 -8.33
N TYR A 214 -9.20 15.00 -7.69
CA TYR A 214 -9.84 13.70 -7.89
C TYR A 214 -11.35 13.79 -7.69
N GLY A 215 -12.06 12.80 -8.20
CA GLY A 215 -13.50 12.74 -8.03
C GLY A 215 -14.12 11.49 -8.61
N ASN A 216 -15.40 11.31 -8.28
CA ASN A 216 -16.24 10.26 -8.82
C ASN A 216 -17.26 10.90 -9.76
N LEU A 217 -17.08 10.64 -11.03
CA LEU A 217 -18.01 11.07 -12.08
C LEU A 217 -19.22 10.14 -12.12
N GLU A 218 -20.18 10.45 -12.98
CA GLU A 218 -21.34 9.58 -13.19
C GLU A 218 -20.92 8.17 -13.62
N SER A 219 -21.77 7.18 -13.32
CA SER A 219 -21.55 5.77 -13.70
C SER A 219 -20.29 5.11 -13.14
N ASN A 220 -19.89 5.47 -11.91
CA ASN A 220 -18.71 4.93 -11.20
C ASN A 220 -17.39 5.07 -11.96
N LEU A 221 -17.24 6.17 -12.69
CA LEU A 221 -16.00 6.59 -13.31
C LEU A 221 -15.23 7.51 -12.34
N GLN A 222 -14.13 7.02 -11.81
CA GLN A 222 -13.24 7.78 -10.93
C GLN A 222 -12.07 8.34 -11.72
N TYR A 223 -11.62 9.54 -11.36
CA TYR A 223 -10.40 10.11 -11.90
C TYR A 223 -9.51 10.67 -10.80
N LYS A 224 -8.22 10.72 -11.08
CA LYS A 224 -7.23 11.44 -10.27
C LYS A 224 -6.16 12.03 -11.16
N VAL A 225 -5.79 13.28 -10.89
CA VAL A 225 -4.70 14.01 -11.57
C VAL A 225 -3.77 14.55 -10.50
N VAL A 226 -2.48 14.38 -10.67
CA VAL A 226 -1.42 14.80 -9.73
C VAL A 226 -0.39 15.65 -10.49
N LEU A 227 -0.01 16.76 -9.88
CA LEU A 227 1.14 17.57 -10.26
C LEU A 227 2.09 17.60 -9.05
N GLY A 228 3.23 16.95 -9.15
CA GLY A 228 4.12 16.71 -8.02
C GLY A 228 5.60 16.83 -8.35
N ASN A 229 6.40 16.61 -7.31
CA ASN A 229 7.85 16.64 -7.38
C ASN A 229 8.38 15.21 -7.42
N ASN A 230 9.06 14.85 -8.50
CA ASN A 230 9.70 13.55 -8.71
C ASN A 230 8.77 12.32 -8.83
N LEU A 231 9.23 11.37 -9.59
CA LEU A 231 8.58 10.08 -9.82
C LEU A 231 8.43 9.28 -8.53
N SER A 232 9.44 9.36 -7.65
CA SER A 232 9.47 8.76 -6.33
C SER A 232 10.16 9.69 -5.34
N GLN A 233 9.44 10.10 -4.31
CA GLN A 233 9.97 10.92 -3.23
C GLN A 233 10.36 10.09 -2.00
N LEU A 234 9.93 8.84 -1.93
CA LEU A 234 10.27 7.96 -0.81
C LEU A 234 11.76 7.61 -0.83
N GLY A 235 12.43 7.87 0.29
CA GLY A 235 13.85 7.62 0.44
C GLY A 235 14.77 8.65 -0.20
N VAL A 236 14.25 9.81 -0.60
CA VAL A 236 15.01 10.95 -1.13
C VAL A 236 15.04 12.05 -0.09
N ASN A 237 16.23 12.60 0.19
CA ASN A 237 16.35 13.73 1.10
C ASN A 237 15.80 15.02 0.47
N ALA A 238 15.25 15.92 1.28
CA ALA A 238 14.64 17.15 0.80
C ALA A 238 15.57 18.03 -0.06
N VAL A 239 16.87 17.99 0.21
CA VAL A 239 17.89 18.72 -0.57
C VAL A 239 18.21 18.08 -1.93
N GLN A 240 17.72 16.86 -2.17
CA GLN A 240 17.92 16.12 -3.42
C GLN A 240 16.69 16.22 -4.33
N LEU A 241 15.57 16.74 -3.82
CA LEU A 241 14.36 16.91 -4.62
C LEU A 241 14.57 18.01 -5.66
N ASP A 242 14.03 17.80 -6.84
CA ASP A 242 13.97 18.84 -7.87
C ASP A 242 13.15 20.04 -7.36
N ALA A 243 13.60 21.23 -7.71
CA ALA A 243 12.96 22.48 -7.28
C ALA A 243 11.66 22.78 -8.01
N GLU A 244 11.27 21.96 -8.99
CA GLU A 244 10.13 22.18 -9.88
C GLU A 244 9.09 21.07 -9.75
N PHE A 245 7.85 21.35 -10.14
CA PHE A 245 6.82 20.33 -10.32
C PHE A 245 7.07 19.58 -11.63
N ASN A 246 7.96 18.62 -11.59
CA ASN A 246 8.47 17.90 -12.75
C ASN A 246 7.69 16.63 -13.08
N THR A 247 6.70 16.27 -12.25
CA THR A 247 5.92 15.04 -12.38
C THR A 247 4.45 15.35 -12.62
N PHE A 248 3.92 14.81 -13.69
CA PHE A 248 2.49 14.77 -13.98
C PHE A 248 2.02 13.31 -14.00
N SER A 249 0.94 12.99 -13.27
CA SER A 249 0.34 11.66 -13.30
C SER A 249 -1.18 11.76 -13.30
N ALA A 250 -1.84 10.91 -14.08
CA ALA A 250 -3.29 10.89 -14.15
C ALA A 250 -3.83 9.47 -14.28
N SER A 251 -5.06 9.26 -13.83
CA SER A 251 -5.75 7.98 -13.99
C SER A 251 -7.25 8.15 -14.17
N LEU A 252 -7.82 7.16 -14.86
CA LEU A 252 -9.26 6.87 -14.91
C LEU A 252 -9.47 5.46 -14.41
N ASN A 253 -10.53 5.23 -13.64
CA ASN A 253 -10.94 3.92 -13.16
C ASN A 253 -12.46 3.80 -13.28
N TRP A 254 -12.94 2.82 -14.02
CA TRP A 254 -14.35 2.66 -14.35
C TRP A 254 -14.88 1.29 -13.96
N SER A 255 -15.91 1.27 -13.11
CA SER A 255 -16.63 0.07 -12.69
C SER A 255 -18.09 0.16 -13.14
N PRO A 256 -18.41 -0.22 -14.39
CA PRO A 256 -19.72 0.03 -15.01
C PRO A 256 -20.88 -0.62 -14.28
N GLN A 257 -20.69 -1.73 -13.59
CA GLN A 257 -21.75 -2.43 -12.85
C GLN A 257 -21.88 -1.95 -11.38
N GLY A 258 -21.14 -0.94 -10.97
CA GLY A 258 -21.18 -0.40 -9.62
C GLY A 258 -20.01 -0.82 -8.75
N ASP A 259 -20.28 -1.44 -7.61
CA ASP A 259 -19.23 -1.83 -6.66
C ASP A 259 -18.39 -2.99 -7.23
N TYR A 260 -17.08 -2.79 -7.26
CA TYR A 260 -16.10 -3.82 -7.64
C TYR A 260 -15.44 -4.46 -6.41
N GLY A 261 -15.95 -4.21 -5.21
CA GLY A 261 -15.38 -4.64 -3.95
C GLY A 261 -14.42 -3.63 -3.33
N ALA A 262 -13.96 -3.96 -2.13
CA ALA A 262 -13.22 -3.04 -1.27
C ALA A 262 -12.07 -2.33 -1.99
N ARG A 263 -12.19 -1.00 -2.15
CA ARG A 263 -11.22 -0.12 -2.83
C ARG A 263 -10.82 -0.57 -4.25
N GLY A 264 -11.64 -1.37 -4.95
CA GLY A 264 -11.28 -1.90 -6.26
C GLY A 264 -10.09 -2.89 -6.23
N GLY A 265 -9.78 -3.46 -5.05
CA GLY A 265 -8.67 -4.40 -4.84
C GLY A 265 -8.82 -5.71 -5.61
N TRP A 266 -7.78 -6.54 -5.50
CA TRP A 266 -7.78 -7.86 -6.12
C TRP A 266 -8.51 -8.89 -5.26
N GLY A 267 -9.02 -9.93 -5.93
CA GLY A 267 -9.78 -11.00 -5.30
C GLY A 267 -11.25 -10.65 -5.06
N ASP A 268 -12.10 -11.63 -5.18
CA ASP A 268 -13.54 -11.51 -4.95
C ASP A 268 -13.90 -12.05 -3.55
N PHE A 269 -13.45 -11.34 -2.53
CA PHE A 269 -13.72 -11.67 -1.13
C PHE A 269 -15.18 -11.47 -0.76
N GLU A 270 -15.85 -10.54 -1.42
CA GLU A 270 -17.27 -10.18 -1.26
C GLU A 270 -18.19 -11.21 -1.91
N GLU A 271 -17.66 -12.06 -2.81
CA GLU A 271 -18.37 -13.11 -3.55
C GLU A 271 -19.56 -12.58 -4.36
N HIS A 272 -19.28 -11.63 -5.26
CA HIS A 272 -20.29 -11.03 -6.12
C HIS A 272 -21.13 -12.11 -6.85
N GLU A 273 -22.43 -12.06 -6.70
CA GLU A 273 -23.36 -12.99 -7.40
C GLU A 273 -23.41 -12.69 -8.90
N GLU A 274 -23.41 -11.40 -9.25
CA GLU A 274 -23.38 -10.92 -10.63
C GLU A 274 -21.95 -10.66 -11.10
N LEU A 275 -21.76 -10.67 -12.42
CA LEU A 275 -20.48 -10.31 -13.03
C LEU A 275 -20.21 -8.82 -12.83
N VAL A 276 -19.13 -8.48 -12.15
CA VAL A 276 -18.66 -7.09 -12.04
C VAL A 276 -17.31 -6.94 -12.76
N THR A 277 -17.13 -5.77 -13.37
CA THR A 277 -15.94 -5.45 -14.16
C THR A 277 -15.33 -4.14 -13.70
N ASN A 278 -14.03 -4.02 -13.86
CA ASN A 278 -13.28 -2.79 -13.63
C ASN A 278 -12.30 -2.58 -14.79
N PHE A 279 -12.20 -1.33 -15.27
CA PHE A 279 -11.27 -0.93 -16.30
C PHE A 279 -10.47 0.27 -15.81
N GLY A 280 -9.18 0.26 -16.06
CA GLY A 280 -8.27 1.29 -15.63
C GLY A 280 -7.34 1.78 -16.73
N LEU A 281 -7.10 3.09 -16.70
CA LEU A 281 -6.08 3.76 -17.49
C LEU A 281 -5.22 4.60 -16.54
N GLY A 282 -3.91 4.50 -16.67
CA GLY A 282 -2.97 5.34 -15.93
C GLY A 282 -1.90 5.87 -16.85
N LEU A 283 -1.47 7.11 -16.62
CA LEU A 283 -0.34 7.71 -17.31
C LEU A 283 0.52 8.48 -16.32
N THR A 284 1.82 8.52 -16.57
CA THR A 284 2.78 9.29 -15.77
C THR A 284 3.88 9.80 -16.67
N GLN A 285 4.24 11.06 -16.49
CA GLN A 285 5.43 11.66 -17.09
C GLN A 285 6.20 12.37 -15.98
N SER A 286 7.52 12.19 -15.95
CA SER A 286 8.39 12.87 -15.00
C SER A 286 9.75 13.19 -15.62
N ARG A 287 10.28 14.38 -15.36
CA ARG A 287 11.64 14.75 -15.74
C ARG A 287 12.52 14.54 -14.51
N GLU A 288 13.31 13.49 -14.53
CA GLU A 288 14.14 13.08 -13.39
C GLU A 288 15.59 13.46 -13.57
N ASP A 289 16.23 13.88 -12.51
CA ASP A 289 17.67 13.99 -12.47
C ASP A 289 18.33 12.91 -11.59
N ARG A 290 19.62 12.77 -11.74
CA ARG A 290 20.41 11.77 -11.03
C ARG A 290 20.40 11.95 -9.51
N GLN A 291 20.29 13.18 -9.02
CA GLN A 291 20.38 13.49 -7.58
C GLN A 291 19.07 13.16 -6.87
N SER A 292 17.95 13.26 -7.57
CA SER A 292 16.62 13.02 -7.03
C SER A 292 16.23 11.53 -6.96
N GLN A 293 17.13 10.62 -7.32
CA GLN A 293 16.81 9.18 -7.27
C GLN A 293 17.01 8.60 -5.87
N PRO A 294 16.08 7.74 -5.40
CA PRO A 294 16.24 7.04 -4.13
C PRO A 294 17.47 6.13 -4.11
N GLY A 295 18.12 5.99 -2.96
CA GLY A 295 19.24 5.07 -2.78
C GLY A 295 18.82 3.59 -2.80
N GLU A 296 19.78 2.67 -2.91
CA GLU A 296 19.51 1.22 -2.94
C GLU A 296 18.91 0.67 -1.64
N SER A 297 19.26 1.28 -0.52
CA SER A 297 18.84 0.85 0.82
C SER A 297 17.56 1.54 1.31
N THR A 298 16.84 2.24 0.45
CA THR A 298 15.64 2.97 0.85
C THR A 298 14.42 2.05 0.97
N ILE A 299 13.42 2.51 1.72
CA ILE A 299 12.15 1.79 1.99
C ILE A 299 11.47 1.34 0.70
N GLU A 300 11.41 2.23 -0.27
CA GLU A 300 10.83 2.01 -1.57
C GLU A 300 11.76 2.56 -2.63
N ASN A 301 11.95 1.81 -3.68
CA ASN A 301 12.96 2.10 -4.67
C ASN A 301 12.36 2.07 -6.08
N SER A 302 11.40 2.97 -6.35
CA SER A 302 10.97 3.25 -7.72
C SER A 302 12.04 4.04 -8.44
N GLN A 303 13.04 3.34 -8.92
CA GLN A 303 14.13 3.89 -9.72
C GLN A 303 13.93 3.56 -11.18
N ILE A 304 14.41 4.43 -12.06
CA ILE A 304 14.48 4.14 -13.49
C ILE A 304 15.63 3.15 -13.72
N ARG A 305 15.28 1.95 -14.15
CA ARG A 305 16.22 0.85 -14.42
C ARG A 305 16.09 0.34 -15.83
N LEU A 306 17.17 -0.23 -16.36
CA LEU A 306 17.17 -1.08 -17.55
C LEU A 306 16.48 -2.39 -17.20
N SER A 307 16.05 -3.14 -18.21
CA SER A 307 15.32 -4.39 -17.99
C SER A 307 16.16 -5.54 -17.42
N ASP A 308 17.49 -5.39 -17.35
CA ASP A 308 18.39 -6.27 -16.59
C ASP A 308 18.58 -5.86 -15.11
N GLY A 309 17.96 -4.74 -14.68
CA GLY A 309 18.06 -4.21 -13.34
C GLY A 309 19.13 -3.16 -13.10
N THR A 310 19.98 -2.85 -14.09
CA THR A 310 20.95 -1.75 -14.01
C THR A 310 20.23 -0.42 -13.81
N ARG A 311 20.67 0.40 -12.87
CA ARG A 311 20.10 1.74 -12.64
C ARG A 311 20.54 2.69 -13.74
N LEU A 312 19.60 3.40 -14.37
CA LEU A 312 19.89 4.33 -15.45
C LEU A 312 20.90 5.44 -15.03
N PHE A 313 20.75 5.94 -13.81
CA PHE A 313 21.55 7.04 -13.28
C PHE A 313 22.82 6.62 -12.52
N GLU A 314 23.18 5.32 -12.52
CA GLU A 314 24.47 4.91 -11.96
C GLU A 314 25.64 5.33 -12.87
N ASP A 315 26.82 5.52 -12.25
CA ASP A 315 28.03 5.79 -13.02
C ASP A 315 28.33 4.62 -13.95
N ASN A 316 28.60 4.93 -15.23
CA ASN A 316 28.91 3.92 -16.25
C ASN A 316 27.81 2.85 -16.42
N ALA A 317 26.54 3.24 -16.35
CA ALA A 317 25.39 2.32 -16.49
C ALA A 317 25.51 1.43 -17.73
N PHE A 318 25.93 1.98 -18.85
CA PHE A 318 26.06 1.29 -20.14
C PHE A 318 27.47 0.73 -20.44
N ASN A 319 28.35 0.72 -19.46
CA ASN A 319 29.74 0.26 -19.60
C ASN A 319 30.53 0.98 -20.72
N THR A 320 30.25 2.26 -20.95
CA THR A 320 30.89 3.11 -21.98
C THR A 320 31.76 4.22 -21.41
N GLY A 321 31.81 4.35 -20.07
CA GLY A 321 32.42 5.47 -19.36
C GLY A 321 31.53 6.72 -19.27
N GLY A 322 30.38 6.73 -19.96
CA GLY A 322 29.39 7.81 -19.88
C GLY A 322 28.39 7.64 -18.74
N ARG A 323 27.66 8.71 -18.44
CA ARG A 323 26.57 8.70 -17.46
C ARG A 323 25.38 9.55 -17.93
N VAL A 324 24.20 9.20 -17.45
CA VAL A 324 22.98 9.97 -17.63
C VAL A 324 22.82 10.88 -16.42
N ASN A 325 22.64 12.18 -16.64
CA ASN A 325 22.41 13.18 -15.60
C ASN A 325 20.93 13.52 -15.45
N LYS A 326 20.18 13.56 -16.58
CA LYS A 326 18.72 13.73 -16.59
C LYS A 326 18.07 12.87 -17.65
N ALA A 327 16.81 12.49 -17.42
CA ALA A 327 15.97 11.75 -18.35
C ALA A 327 14.50 12.06 -18.16
N THR A 328 13.71 11.94 -19.21
CA THR A 328 12.26 12.02 -19.16
C THR A 328 11.65 10.62 -19.14
N TYR A 329 11.00 10.27 -18.04
CA TYR A 329 10.23 9.05 -17.88
C TYR A 329 8.79 9.28 -18.36
N LYS A 330 8.27 8.39 -19.20
CA LYS A 330 6.89 8.36 -19.70
C LYS A 330 6.33 6.95 -19.58
N MET A 331 5.16 6.80 -18.99
CA MET A 331 4.53 5.50 -18.78
C MET A 331 3.03 5.57 -19.03
N LEU A 332 2.50 4.55 -19.70
CA LEU A 332 1.08 4.27 -19.88
C LEU A 332 0.77 2.89 -19.30
N SER A 333 -0.32 2.77 -18.57
CA SER A 333 -0.89 1.49 -18.17
C SER A 333 -2.36 1.36 -18.56
N LEU A 334 -2.73 0.16 -18.97
CA LEU A 334 -4.11 -0.26 -19.16
C LEU A 334 -4.35 -1.47 -18.27
N ASP A 335 -5.46 -1.51 -17.54
CA ASP A 335 -5.82 -2.67 -16.75
C ASP A 335 -7.32 -2.97 -16.81
N ALA A 336 -7.63 -4.24 -16.60
CA ALA A 336 -9.00 -4.72 -16.53
C ALA A 336 -9.11 -5.84 -15.50
N GLY A 337 -10.30 -6.00 -14.95
CA GLY A 337 -10.61 -7.10 -14.03
C GLY A 337 -12.07 -7.49 -14.09
N VAL A 338 -12.34 -8.75 -13.77
CA VAL A 338 -13.68 -9.32 -13.67
C VAL A 338 -13.79 -10.15 -12.40
N LYS A 339 -14.93 -10.05 -11.71
CA LYS A 339 -15.22 -10.83 -10.50
C LYS A 339 -16.61 -11.45 -10.58
N ARG A 340 -16.74 -12.65 -10.07
CA ARG A 340 -18.01 -13.34 -9.88
C ARG A 340 -17.86 -14.58 -9.00
N HIS A 341 -18.78 -14.80 -8.06
CA HIS A 341 -18.84 -16.00 -7.20
C HIS A 341 -17.51 -16.37 -6.55
N GLY A 342 -16.80 -15.38 -5.99
CA GLY A 342 -15.48 -15.59 -5.37
C GLY A 342 -14.33 -15.77 -6.37
N PHE A 343 -14.56 -15.65 -7.67
CA PHE A 343 -13.56 -15.71 -8.73
C PHE A 343 -13.13 -14.30 -9.12
N ASP A 344 -11.83 -14.05 -9.24
CA ASP A 344 -11.26 -12.83 -9.78
C ASP A 344 -10.23 -13.16 -10.86
N VAL A 345 -10.34 -12.50 -12.00
CA VAL A 345 -9.31 -12.49 -13.04
C VAL A 345 -9.01 -11.03 -13.35
N SER A 346 -7.77 -10.65 -13.25
CA SER A 346 -7.33 -9.29 -13.54
C SER A 346 -6.00 -9.27 -14.27
N GLY A 347 -5.85 -8.31 -15.18
CA GLY A 347 -4.64 -8.12 -15.96
C GLY A 347 -4.30 -6.65 -16.13
N ALA A 348 -3.04 -6.39 -16.44
CA ALA A 348 -2.55 -5.06 -16.79
C ALA A 348 -1.51 -5.14 -17.90
N TYR A 349 -1.44 -4.09 -18.70
CA TYR A 349 -0.47 -3.87 -19.75
C TYR A 349 0.23 -2.54 -19.53
N TYR A 350 1.54 -2.51 -19.72
CA TYR A 350 2.39 -1.36 -19.44
C TYR A 350 3.26 -1.04 -20.65
N VAL A 351 3.43 0.25 -20.93
CA VAL A 351 4.41 0.76 -21.90
C VAL A 351 5.19 1.87 -21.22
N ARG A 352 6.50 1.81 -21.32
CA ARG A 352 7.41 2.82 -20.79
C ARG A 352 8.38 3.27 -21.87
N VAL A 353 8.56 4.60 -21.95
CA VAL A 353 9.61 5.24 -22.73
C VAL A 353 10.42 6.12 -21.79
N VAL A 354 11.73 6.02 -21.87
CA VAL A 354 12.66 6.94 -21.17
C VAL A 354 13.56 7.56 -22.23
N ASP A 355 13.47 8.87 -22.37
CA ASP A 355 14.15 9.63 -23.45
C ASP A 355 14.68 11.00 -22.93
N ASP A 356 15.01 11.88 -23.85
CA ASP A 356 15.53 13.23 -23.56
C ASP A 356 16.74 13.19 -22.59
N PHE A 357 17.72 12.31 -22.85
CA PHE A 357 18.88 12.15 -21.99
C PHE A 357 19.79 13.38 -22.02
N GLU A 358 20.07 13.95 -20.85
CA GLU A 358 21.22 14.83 -20.64
C GLU A 358 22.38 13.96 -20.13
N THR A 359 23.47 13.91 -20.88
CA THR A 359 24.56 12.95 -20.65
C THR A 359 25.90 13.63 -20.45
N GLU A 360 26.79 12.95 -19.76
CA GLU A 360 28.21 13.24 -19.73
C GLU A 360 28.95 12.04 -20.26
N GLY A 361 29.72 12.25 -21.35
CA GLY A 361 30.33 11.16 -22.11
C GLY A 361 29.34 10.46 -23.06
N PHE A 362 29.80 9.35 -23.65
CA PHE A 362 29.04 8.61 -24.65
C PHE A 362 28.03 7.65 -24.01
N ILE A 363 26.80 7.70 -24.47
CA ILE A 363 25.72 6.73 -24.16
C ILE A 363 25.28 6.09 -25.48
N PRO A 364 25.09 4.75 -25.53
CA PRO A 364 24.87 4.03 -26.78
C PRO A 364 23.42 4.07 -27.27
N VAL A 365 22.51 4.73 -26.55
CA VAL A 365 21.07 4.79 -26.85
C VAL A 365 20.54 6.22 -26.67
N ASP A 366 19.57 6.61 -27.49
CA ASP A 366 18.89 7.89 -27.39
C ASP A 366 17.60 7.79 -26.58
N GLN A 367 17.06 6.59 -26.41
CA GLN A 367 15.85 6.27 -25.66
C GLN A 367 15.87 4.82 -25.20
N LEU A 368 15.05 4.51 -24.20
CA LEU A 368 14.72 3.14 -23.77
C LEU A 368 13.23 2.92 -24.01
N HIS A 369 12.88 1.79 -24.58
CA HIS A 369 11.50 1.41 -24.82
C HIS A 369 11.24 0.02 -24.23
N ASP A 370 10.42 -0.03 -23.18
CA ASP A 370 10.04 -1.26 -22.50
C ASP A 370 8.52 -1.39 -22.47
N TRP A 371 8.04 -2.61 -22.52
CA TRP A 371 6.65 -2.92 -22.28
C TRP A 371 6.52 -4.20 -21.47
N GLY A 372 5.39 -4.40 -20.88
CA GLY A 372 5.16 -5.58 -20.06
C GLY A 372 3.68 -5.81 -19.81
N TRP A 373 3.39 -6.96 -19.27
CA TRP A 373 2.02 -7.30 -18.87
C TRP A 373 2.01 -8.23 -17.68
N GLN A 374 0.87 -8.26 -17.01
CA GLN A 374 0.60 -9.21 -15.93
C GLN A 374 -0.81 -9.75 -16.00
N ILE A 375 -0.99 -10.92 -15.43
CA ILE A 375 -2.29 -11.53 -15.15
C ILE A 375 -2.28 -12.14 -13.76
N GLN A 376 -3.39 -11.98 -13.05
CA GLN A 376 -3.61 -12.59 -11.74
C GLN A 376 -4.99 -13.21 -11.72
N VAL A 377 -5.08 -14.40 -11.13
CA VAL A 377 -6.32 -15.15 -10.99
C VAL A 377 -6.45 -15.61 -9.55
N SER A 378 -7.64 -15.50 -8.98
CA SER A 378 -7.89 -16.04 -7.64
C SER A 378 -9.29 -16.64 -7.52
N LYS A 379 -9.44 -17.49 -6.49
CA LYS A 379 -10.72 -18.07 -6.11
C LYS A 379 -10.83 -18.14 -4.59
N MET A 380 -11.95 -17.67 -4.05
CA MET A 380 -12.37 -18.04 -2.70
C MET A 380 -12.82 -19.50 -2.71
N VAL A 381 -11.97 -20.39 -2.21
CA VAL A 381 -12.25 -21.84 -2.15
C VAL A 381 -13.21 -22.13 -1.00
N VAL A 382 -13.03 -21.40 0.11
CA VAL A 382 -13.99 -21.36 1.22
C VAL A 382 -14.38 -19.89 1.40
N PRO A 383 -15.68 -19.57 1.28
CA PRO A 383 -16.18 -18.21 1.40
C PRO A 383 -15.59 -17.46 2.59
N LYS A 384 -15.02 -16.27 2.30
CA LYS A 384 -14.39 -15.37 3.27
C LYS A 384 -13.29 -15.97 4.16
N LYS A 385 -12.91 -17.25 3.92
CA LYS A 385 -11.90 -17.96 4.75
C LYS A 385 -10.64 -18.32 4.01
N LEU A 386 -10.77 -18.92 2.82
CA LEU A 386 -9.62 -19.47 2.11
C LEU A 386 -9.64 -19.03 0.65
N GLN A 387 -8.63 -18.28 0.27
CA GLN A 387 -8.39 -17.84 -1.11
C GLN A 387 -7.13 -18.53 -1.63
N VAL A 388 -7.19 -19.02 -2.85
CA VAL A 388 -6.01 -19.43 -3.62
C VAL A 388 -5.81 -18.43 -4.76
N TYR A 389 -4.55 -18.18 -5.15
CA TYR A 389 -4.24 -17.29 -6.26
C TYR A 389 -3.01 -17.71 -7.04
N LEU A 390 -3.00 -17.32 -8.28
CA LEU A 390 -1.88 -17.44 -9.21
C LEU A 390 -1.61 -16.06 -9.85
N GLY A 391 -0.37 -15.80 -10.15
CA GLY A 391 0.04 -14.61 -10.88
C GLY A 391 1.19 -14.90 -11.83
N TYR A 392 1.22 -14.18 -12.93
CA TYR A 392 2.32 -14.20 -13.89
C TYR A 392 2.54 -12.79 -14.43
N SER A 393 3.79 -12.38 -14.54
CA SER A 393 4.12 -11.18 -15.29
C SER A 393 5.38 -11.34 -16.12
N LYS A 394 5.47 -10.56 -17.20
CA LYS A 394 6.63 -10.50 -18.08
C LYS A 394 6.88 -9.08 -18.54
N ILE A 395 8.16 -8.74 -18.61
CA ILE A 395 8.67 -7.50 -19.18
C ILE A 395 9.40 -7.85 -20.47
N PHE A 396 9.33 -6.99 -21.46
CA PHE A 396 10.08 -7.02 -22.70
C PHE A 396 10.85 -5.72 -22.80
N GLY A 397 12.16 -5.81 -22.72
CA GLY A 397 13.03 -4.64 -22.74
C GLY A 397 14.29 -4.88 -23.52
N GLU A 398 14.99 -3.79 -23.85
CA GLU A 398 16.19 -3.86 -24.68
C GLU A 398 17.35 -4.62 -24.04
N TYR A 399 17.33 -4.75 -22.69
CA TYR A 399 18.39 -5.37 -21.90
C TYR A 399 17.96 -6.67 -21.21
N GLY A 400 16.88 -7.29 -21.66
CA GLY A 400 16.39 -8.57 -21.18
C GLY A 400 14.89 -8.65 -21.03
N ASP A 401 14.39 -9.90 -20.95
CA ASP A 401 12.97 -10.25 -20.87
C ASP A 401 12.66 -10.95 -19.52
N PRO A 402 12.76 -10.26 -18.37
CA PRO A 402 12.49 -10.86 -17.09
C PRO A 402 11.00 -11.22 -16.91
N HIS A 403 10.75 -12.25 -16.09
CA HIS A 403 9.39 -12.64 -15.74
C HIS A 403 9.32 -13.20 -14.32
N ASP A 404 8.14 -13.20 -13.76
CA ASP A 404 7.83 -13.89 -12.51
C ASP A 404 6.54 -14.71 -12.58
N GLN A 405 6.47 -15.70 -11.71
CA GLN A 405 5.29 -16.53 -11.47
C GLN A 405 5.09 -16.64 -9.98
N VAL A 406 3.84 -16.60 -9.56
CA VAL A 406 3.50 -16.74 -8.14
C VAL A 406 2.31 -17.67 -7.98
N ALA A 407 2.35 -18.49 -6.94
CA ALA A 407 1.22 -19.26 -6.45
C ALA A 407 1.12 -19.06 -4.94
N GLY A 408 -0.06 -18.77 -4.43
CA GLY A 408 -0.22 -18.52 -3.02
C GLY A 408 -1.61 -18.78 -2.49
N ILE A 409 -1.68 -18.74 -1.16
CA ILE A 409 -2.89 -19.00 -0.38
C ILE A 409 -3.02 -17.89 0.65
N ASN A 410 -4.24 -17.36 0.79
CA ASN A 410 -4.63 -16.47 1.87
C ASN A 410 -5.63 -17.17 2.79
N TRP A 411 -5.34 -17.23 4.07
CA TRP A 411 -6.26 -17.69 5.09
C TRP A 411 -6.71 -16.53 5.97
N TYR A 412 -8.02 -16.35 6.07
CA TYR A 412 -8.70 -15.32 6.86
C TYR A 412 -9.42 -15.98 8.03
N PRO A 413 -8.81 -16.11 9.23
CA PRO A 413 -9.35 -16.89 10.34
C PRO A 413 -10.68 -16.36 10.88
N PHE A 414 -10.95 -15.06 10.73
CA PHE A 414 -12.13 -14.39 11.28
C PHE A 414 -13.19 -14.07 10.21
N GLU A 415 -13.03 -14.58 8.98
CA GLU A 415 -13.93 -14.26 7.85
C GLU A 415 -13.99 -12.76 7.52
N GLU A 416 -12.95 -12.03 7.92
CA GLU A 416 -12.76 -10.60 7.76
C GLU A 416 -11.34 -10.33 7.24
N ARG A 417 -11.17 -9.21 6.54
CA ARG A 417 -9.84 -8.79 6.02
C ARG A 417 -8.92 -8.17 7.09
N LEU A 418 -9.28 -8.27 8.37
CA LEU A 418 -8.52 -7.69 9.48
C LEU A 418 -7.22 -8.44 9.79
N LEU A 419 -7.26 -9.75 9.65
CA LEU A 419 -6.11 -10.62 9.85
C LEU A 419 -6.03 -11.63 8.72
N ARG A 420 -4.85 -11.74 8.13
CA ARG A 420 -4.59 -12.67 7.03
C ARG A 420 -3.25 -13.37 7.24
N LEU A 421 -3.25 -14.70 7.11
CA LEU A 421 -2.03 -15.47 6.87
C LEU A 421 -1.90 -15.73 5.38
N ASN A 422 -0.84 -15.21 4.80
CA ASN A 422 -0.49 -15.43 3.40
C ASN A 422 0.72 -16.37 3.32
N THR A 423 0.67 -17.37 2.46
CA THR A 423 1.83 -18.22 2.13
C THR A 423 1.94 -18.31 0.63
N GLU A 424 3.14 -18.04 0.09
CA GLU A 424 3.35 -18.06 -1.36
C GLU A 424 4.73 -18.60 -1.76
N LEU A 425 4.74 -19.15 -2.95
CA LEU A 425 5.92 -19.53 -3.70
C LEU A 425 6.00 -18.65 -4.94
N MET A 426 7.15 -18.00 -5.14
CA MET A 426 7.42 -17.13 -6.27
C MET A 426 8.64 -17.64 -7.02
N TYR A 427 8.52 -17.78 -8.34
CA TYR A 427 9.65 -18.02 -9.24
C TYR A 427 10.00 -16.72 -9.94
N LEU A 428 11.29 -16.37 -9.91
CA LEU A 428 11.87 -15.20 -10.58
C LEU A 428 12.77 -15.64 -11.71
N LYS A 429 12.73 -14.92 -12.81
CA LYS A 429 13.70 -15.02 -13.90
C LYS A 429 14.30 -13.64 -14.16
N ASN A 430 15.55 -13.45 -13.70
CA ASN A 430 16.34 -12.24 -13.88
C ASN A 430 15.58 -10.96 -13.46
N SER A 431 15.05 -10.93 -12.23
CA SER A 431 14.26 -9.79 -11.77
C SER A 431 15.00 -8.46 -11.95
N PRO A 432 14.40 -7.44 -12.60
CA PRO A 432 15.03 -6.13 -12.75
C PRO A 432 14.83 -5.24 -11.52
N VAL A 433 14.04 -5.69 -10.57
CA VAL A 433 13.64 -4.94 -9.36
C VAL A 433 14.01 -5.67 -8.09
N GLY A 434 14.32 -4.91 -7.06
CA GLY A 434 14.63 -5.41 -5.74
C GLY A 434 15.05 -4.27 -4.82
N TYR A 435 14.56 -4.31 -3.57
CA TYR A 435 14.93 -3.40 -2.49
C TYR A 435 14.54 -4.04 -1.15
N PRO A 436 15.00 -3.51 0.00
CA PRO A 436 14.91 -4.24 1.27
C PRO A 436 13.50 -4.67 1.70
N SER A 437 12.44 -3.94 1.30
CA SER A 437 11.06 -4.28 1.73
C SER A 437 10.38 -5.33 0.88
N VAL A 438 10.87 -5.64 -0.32
CA VAL A 438 10.28 -6.66 -1.20
C VAL A 438 11.04 -7.98 -1.15
N PRO A 439 10.40 -9.10 -1.53
CA PRO A 439 11.06 -10.40 -1.55
C PRO A 439 11.96 -10.62 -2.77
N MET A 440 11.91 -9.75 -3.77
CA MET A 440 12.72 -9.83 -4.99
C MET A 440 14.09 -9.20 -4.77
N LEU A 441 15.09 -9.73 -5.48
CA LEU A 441 16.42 -9.14 -5.61
C LEU A 441 16.70 -8.83 -7.08
N VAL A 442 17.40 -7.71 -7.34
CA VAL A 442 17.86 -7.39 -8.69
C VAL A 442 18.75 -8.49 -9.20
N GLY A 443 18.47 -9.02 -10.40
CA GLY A 443 19.15 -10.18 -10.98
C GLY A 443 18.67 -11.53 -10.44
N GLY A 444 17.72 -11.53 -9.48
CA GLY A 444 17.21 -12.75 -8.85
C GLY A 444 16.67 -13.74 -9.89
N ASN A 445 17.17 -14.98 -9.82
CA ASN A 445 16.79 -16.09 -10.68
C ASN A 445 16.62 -17.35 -9.83
N GLY A 446 15.44 -17.96 -9.83
CA GLY A 446 15.10 -19.11 -8.99
C GLY A 446 13.85 -18.87 -8.16
N THR A 447 13.73 -19.56 -7.04
CA THR A 447 12.50 -19.63 -6.24
C THR A 447 12.65 -18.96 -4.89
N VAL A 448 11.65 -18.16 -4.53
CA VAL A 448 11.51 -17.53 -3.21
C VAL A 448 10.27 -18.09 -2.52
N PHE A 449 10.41 -18.48 -1.27
CA PHE A 449 9.30 -18.87 -0.41
C PHE A 449 9.06 -17.81 0.65
N MET A 450 7.80 -17.45 0.89
CA MET A 450 7.47 -16.57 2.00
C MET A 450 6.13 -16.89 2.66
N THR A 451 6.06 -16.54 3.94
CA THR A 451 4.82 -16.57 4.71
C THR A 451 4.71 -15.26 5.49
N SER A 452 3.55 -14.61 5.41
CA SER A 452 3.31 -13.32 6.04
C SER A 452 2.04 -13.35 6.88
N LEU A 453 2.14 -12.87 8.11
CA LEU A 453 0.98 -12.58 8.97
C LEU A 453 0.70 -11.07 8.89
N GLU A 454 -0.39 -10.70 8.27
CA GLU A 454 -0.83 -9.31 8.06
C GLU A 454 -2.02 -8.97 8.95
N MET A 455 -1.98 -7.76 9.48
CA MET A 455 -3.02 -7.20 10.34
C MET A 455 -3.41 -5.81 9.85
N VAL A 456 -4.71 -5.55 9.73
CA VAL A 456 -5.30 -4.28 9.27
C VAL A 456 -6.44 -3.89 10.21
N PHE A 457 -6.32 -2.79 10.91
CA PHE A 457 -7.42 -2.28 11.75
C PHE A 457 -7.35 -0.76 11.96
#